data_57ef9de52f22602b3422f90c80ed25b8
#
_entry.id   57ef9de52f22602b3422f90c80ed25b8
#
_cell.length_a   1.000
_cell.length_b   1.000
_cell.length_c   1.000
_cell.angle_alpha   90.00
_cell.angle_beta   90.00
_cell.angle_gamma   90.00
#
_symmetry.space_group_name_H-M   'P 1'
#
loop_
_entity.id
_entity.type
_entity.pdbx_description
1 polymer ?
#
loop_
_entity_poly.entity_id
_entity_poly.type
_entity_poly.pdbx_seq_one_letter_code
_entity_poly.pdbx_strand_id
1 'polypeptide(L)'
;MRHRRWNYRIRPGLHGERSSHVRRRTGPREIVGAVVDSAPHQGHGPGPACADGSGDVDNIAHLDLERRRRTAVPEVVFGEGKTAEQTLRLLAAARCGSPEFPVLATRCPDDVLHRANRAFPADPVVVDPIGRTVIVGALPPARGFVAVVTGGTSDLPVAHETIATLLALGAGHRLITDVGVAGLHRLFAYLDQLSEADCVIAIAGMEGTLPGVVTGLIRTPVVGVPTSVGYGVSACGHVAAAAMLASCAPGLSVVNIDNGFGAAAHAVKIVEKVHGGKVHSD
;
A
#
# COMPACT_ATOMS: atom_id res chain seq x y z
N MET A 1 -45.14 -16.62 22.96
CA MET A 1 -43.78 -16.04 22.96
C MET A 1 -43.84 -14.61 22.45
N ARG A 2 -43.60 -13.62 23.32
CA ARG A 2 -43.78 -12.20 22.99
C ARG A 2 -42.45 -11.62 22.49
N HIS A 3 -42.38 -11.17 21.22
CA HIS A 3 -41.23 -10.46 20.66
C HIS A 3 -41.07 -9.10 21.35
N ARG A 4 -39.97 -8.89 22.06
CA ARG A 4 -39.57 -7.58 22.56
C ARG A 4 -38.88 -6.82 21.40
N ARG A 5 -39.51 -5.75 20.89
CA ARG A 5 -38.87 -4.77 19.99
C ARG A 5 -37.95 -3.88 20.81
N TRP A 6 -36.68 -3.84 20.47
CA TRP A 6 -35.74 -2.86 21.00
C TRP A 6 -35.84 -1.59 20.17
N ASN A 7 -36.37 -0.51 20.74
CA ASN A 7 -36.41 0.82 20.12
C ASN A 7 -35.23 1.62 20.68
N TYR A 8 -34.19 1.83 19.90
CA TYR A 8 -33.17 2.82 20.19
C TYR A 8 -33.69 4.21 19.80
N ARG A 9 -34.09 5.04 20.77
CA ARG A 9 -34.33 6.47 20.59
C ARG A 9 -33.01 7.20 20.84
N ILE A 10 -32.41 7.76 19.79
CA ILE A 10 -31.37 8.78 19.89
C ILE A 10 -32.07 10.08 20.26
N ARG A 11 -31.80 10.66 21.43
CA ARG A 11 -32.25 11.99 21.81
C ARG A 11 -31.36 13.04 21.14
N PRO A 12 -31.92 14.07 20.46
CA PRO A 12 -31.12 15.22 20.04
C PRO A 12 -30.82 16.07 21.27
N GLY A 13 -29.55 16.28 21.58
CA GLY A 13 -29.07 17.16 22.65
C GLY A 13 -28.93 18.59 22.16
N LEU A 14 -29.61 19.47 22.82
CA LEU A 14 -29.49 20.91 23.05
C LEU A 14 -28.34 21.68 22.37
N HIS A 15 -28.74 22.63 21.53
CA HIS A 15 -27.93 23.76 21.08
C HIS A 15 -27.52 24.64 22.31
N GLY A 16 -26.22 24.80 22.47
CA GLY A 16 -25.62 25.81 23.34
C GLY A 16 -24.51 26.53 22.56
N GLU A 17 -24.81 27.73 22.10
CA GLU A 17 -23.85 28.63 21.53
C GLU A 17 -22.73 28.93 22.56
N ARG A 18 -21.49 28.66 22.23
CA ARG A 18 -20.31 29.38 22.75
C ARG A 18 -19.29 29.55 21.63
N SER A 19 -19.18 30.77 21.18
CA SER A 19 -18.07 31.32 20.42
C SER A 19 -16.76 31.06 21.18
N SER A 20 -15.82 30.35 20.57
CA SER A 20 -14.40 30.46 20.92
C SER A 20 -13.55 30.14 19.71
N HIS A 21 -12.68 31.05 19.37
CA HIS A 21 -11.68 31.01 18.31
C HIS A 21 -10.85 29.71 18.40
N VAL A 22 -11.14 28.74 17.56
CA VAL A 22 -10.24 27.62 17.31
C VAL A 22 -9.34 28.02 16.13
N ARG A 23 -8.08 28.27 16.44
CA ARG A 23 -7.01 28.43 15.46
C ARG A 23 -7.04 27.19 14.53
N ARG A 24 -7.18 27.43 13.24
CA ARG A 24 -7.02 26.44 12.19
C ARG A 24 -5.61 25.82 12.33
N ARG A 25 -5.53 24.63 12.87
CA ARG A 25 -4.32 23.82 12.77
C ARG A 25 -4.22 23.32 11.34
N THR A 26 -3.12 23.65 10.72
CA THR A 26 -2.64 23.18 9.42
C THR A 26 -2.92 21.68 9.25
N GLY A 27 -3.49 21.34 8.10
CA GLY A 27 -3.77 19.96 7.70
C GLY A 27 -2.53 19.05 7.73
N PRO A 28 -2.74 17.71 7.71
CA PRO A 28 -1.65 16.76 7.77
C PRO A 28 -0.70 16.99 6.59
N ARG A 29 0.60 17.01 6.90
CA ARG A 29 1.67 17.10 5.89
C ARG A 29 1.55 15.87 4.96
N GLU A 30 1.37 16.12 3.67
CA GLU A 30 1.60 15.11 2.64
C GLU A 30 3.03 14.61 2.82
N ILE A 31 3.19 13.32 3.10
CA ILE A 31 4.48 12.67 3.00
C ILE A 31 4.70 12.41 1.51
N VAL A 32 5.11 13.45 0.81
CA VAL A 32 5.72 13.31 -0.50
C VAL A 32 7.10 12.73 -0.23
N GLY A 33 7.35 11.51 -0.66
CA GLY A 33 8.67 10.91 -0.62
C GLY A 33 9.68 11.89 -1.22
N ALA A 34 10.82 12.09 -0.52
CA ALA A 34 11.84 13.03 -0.95
C ALA A 34 12.29 12.70 -2.37
N VAL A 35 11.83 13.51 -3.33
CA VAL A 35 12.43 13.57 -4.67
C VAL A 35 13.79 14.21 -4.48
N VAL A 36 14.85 13.44 -4.54
CA VAL A 36 16.20 13.97 -4.55
C VAL A 36 16.46 14.52 -5.95
N ASP A 37 16.62 15.83 -6.03
CA ASP A 37 16.99 16.58 -7.23
C ASP A 37 18.26 15.94 -7.86
N SER A 38 18.12 15.45 -9.09
CA SER A 38 19.22 14.89 -9.86
C SER A 38 19.96 16.00 -10.59
N ALA A 39 21.11 16.40 -10.07
CA ALA A 39 22.11 17.12 -10.86
C ALA A 39 22.77 16.18 -11.88
N PRO A 40 23.07 16.62 -13.11
CA PRO A 40 23.62 15.75 -14.14
C PRO A 40 25.08 15.45 -13.85
N HIS A 41 25.40 14.19 -13.53
CA HIS A 41 26.78 13.70 -13.52
C HIS A 41 27.10 12.95 -14.80
N GLN A 42 28.04 13.49 -15.59
CA GLN A 42 28.68 12.83 -16.72
C GLN A 42 29.58 11.69 -16.18
N GLY A 43 29.30 10.48 -16.64
CA GLY A 43 30.10 9.30 -16.34
C GLY A 43 29.45 8.06 -16.91
N HIS A 44 29.74 7.75 -18.19
CA HIS A 44 29.25 6.57 -18.88
C HIS A 44 30.04 5.34 -18.42
N GLY A 45 29.42 4.55 -17.49
CA GLY A 45 29.71 3.13 -17.39
C GLY A 45 28.66 2.37 -18.22
N PRO A 46 28.95 1.20 -18.81
CA PRO A 46 27.97 0.44 -19.56
C PRO A 46 26.81 0.08 -18.63
N GLY A 47 25.60 0.57 -18.96
CA GLY A 47 24.38 0.16 -18.30
C GLY A 47 24.17 -1.36 -18.44
N PRO A 48 23.42 -2.02 -17.53
CA PRO A 48 23.14 -3.44 -17.64
C PRO A 48 22.56 -3.73 -19.00
N ALA A 49 23.14 -4.71 -19.72
CA ALA A 49 22.67 -5.13 -21.03
C ALA A 49 21.18 -5.49 -20.95
N CYS A 50 20.37 -4.89 -21.81
CA CYS A 50 18.98 -5.26 -21.95
C CYS A 50 18.91 -6.75 -22.32
N ALA A 51 18.16 -7.53 -21.57
CA ALA A 51 17.84 -8.90 -21.93
C ALA A 51 17.18 -8.91 -23.33
N ASP A 52 17.34 -9.97 -24.06
CA ASP A 52 16.85 -10.18 -25.44
C ASP A 52 15.31 -10.19 -25.59
N GLY A 53 14.58 -9.73 -24.61
CA GLY A 53 13.10 -9.72 -24.56
C GLY A 53 12.52 -11.07 -24.13
N SER A 54 13.33 -12.07 -23.85
CA SER A 54 12.87 -13.41 -23.39
C SER A 54 12.36 -13.42 -21.94
N GLY A 55 12.67 -12.40 -21.17
CA GLY A 55 12.40 -12.37 -19.72
C GLY A 55 13.42 -13.18 -18.89
N ASP A 56 14.35 -13.86 -19.54
CA ASP A 56 15.40 -14.63 -18.88
C ASP A 56 16.51 -13.73 -18.36
N VAL A 57 16.89 -13.91 -17.10
CA VAL A 57 17.97 -13.14 -16.45
C VAL A 57 19.02 -14.11 -15.94
N ASP A 58 20.08 -14.33 -16.72
CA ASP A 58 21.32 -15.03 -16.34
C ASP A 58 21.11 -16.33 -15.50
N ASN A 59 20.13 -17.15 -15.81
CA ASN A 59 19.68 -18.29 -15.00
C ASN A 59 19.24 -17.94 -13.55
N ILE A 60 19.01 -16.65 -13.24
CA ILE A 60 18.53 -16.20 -11.92
C ILE A 60 17.01 -16.28 -11.84
N ALA A 61 16.31 -15.85 -12.90
CA ALA A 61 14.85 -15.80 -12.93
C ALA A 61 14.31 -15.71 -14.37
N HIS A 62 13.05 -16.15 -14.53
CA HIS A 62 12.22 -15.88 -15.69
C HIS A 62 11.19 -14.83 -15.33
N LEU A 63 11.33 -13.60 -15.85
CA LEU A 63 10.39 -12.51 -15.60
C LEU A 63 9.14 -12.68 -16.47
N ASP A 64 7.97 -12.56 -15.84
CA ASP A 64 6.69 -12.57 -16.51
C ASP A 64 6.30 -11.17 -17.00
N LEU A 65 6.90 -10.73 -18.09
CA LEU A 65 6.70 -9.38 -18.64
C LEU A 65 5.25 -9.13 -19.11
N GLU A 66 4.51 -10.19 -19.44
CA GLU A 66 3.10 -10.13 -19.85
C GLU A 66 2.11 -10.19 -18.68
N ARG A 67 2.59 -10.27 -17.43
CA ARG A 67 1.73 -10.41 -16.25
C ARG A 67 0.71 -9.28 -16.14
N ARG A 68 1.12 -8.04 -16.37
CA ARG A 68 0.22 -6.87 -16.28
C ARG A 68 -0.98 -7.00 -17.21
N ARG A 69 -0.78 -7.46 -18.44
CA ARG A 69 -1.84 -7.65 -19.42
C ARG A 69 -2.90 -8.64 -18.98
N ARG A 70 -2.48 -9.71 -18.28
CA ARG A 70 -3.40 -10.76 -17.79
C ARG A 70 -4.02 -10.45 -16.44
N THR A 71 -3.31 -9.75 -15.57
CA THR A 71 -3.69 -9.63 -14.15
C THR A 71 -3.88 -8.21 -13.65
N ALA A 72 -3.61 -7.20 -14.50
CA ALA A 72 -3.55 -5.77 -14.16
C ALA A 72 -2.39 -5.38 -13.21
N VAL A 73 -1.64 -6.36 -12.69
CA VAL A 73 -0.49 -6.16 -11.80
C VAL A 73 0.76 -6.63 -12.52
N PRO A 74 1.80 -5.78 -12.71
CA PRO A 74 3.04 -6.16 -13.38
C PRO A 74 3.86 -7.16 -12.55
N GLU A 75 4.93 -7.67 -13.16
CA GLU A 75 5.97 -8.37 -12.41
C GLU A 75 6.59 -7.43 -11.37
N VAL A 76 6.83 -7.96 -10.17
CA VAL A 76 7.43 -7.23 -9.05
C VAL A 76 8.57 -8.04 -8.48
N VAL A 77 9.70 -7.40 -8.26
CA VAL A 77 10.89 -8.04 -7.72
C VAL A 77 10.76 -8.16 -6.20
N PHE A 78 10.69 -9.38 -5.70
CA PHE A 78 10.74 -9.67 -4.27
C PHE A 78 12.22 -9.73 -3.84
N GLY A 79 12.70 -8.71 -3.12
CA GLY A 79 14.13 -8.54 -2.79
C GLY A 79 14.63 -9.41 -1.65
N GLU A 80 13.73 -9.88 -0.76
CA GLU A 80 14.10 -10.71 0.38
C GLU A 80 14.73 -12.04 -0.08
N GLY A 81 15.83 -12.43 0.53
CA GLY A 81 16.59 -13.62 0.16
C GLY A 81 17.46 -13.47 -1.10
N LYS A 82 17.44 -12.30 -1.77
CA LYS A 82 18.30 -12.00 -2.92
C LYS A 82 19.47 -11.10 -2.52
N THR A 83 20.58 -11.23 -3.26
CA THR A 83 21.67 -10.26 -3.15
C THR A 83 21.27 -8.92 -3.78
N ALA A 84 21.97 -7.85 -3.41
CA ALA A 84 21.76 -6.54 -4.03
C ALA A 84 21.98 -6.59 -5.55
N GLU A 85 23.00 -7.32 -5.99
CA GLU A 85 23.31 -7.50 -7.41
C GLU A 85 22.17 -8.19 -8.16
N GLN A 86 21.66 -9.30 -7.63
CA GLN A 86 20.51 -10.02 -8.20
C GLN A 86 19.28 -9.11 -8.30
N THR A 87 18.97 -8.37 -7.23
CA THR A 87 17.80 -7.50 -7.19
C THR A 87 17.89 -6.38 -8.22
N LEU A 88 19.06 -5.71 -8.32
CA LEU A 88 19.28 -4.64 -9.30
C LEU A 88 19.26 -5.15 -10.74
N ARG A 89 19.81 -6.34 -11.01
CA ARG A 89 19.72 -6.99 -12.35
C ARG A 89 18.29 -7.30 -12.73
N LEU A 90 17.49 -7.86 -11.81
CA LEU A 90 16.08 -8.15 -12.06
C LEU A 90 15.27 -6.88 -12.33
N LEU A 91 15.52 -5.80 -11.56
CA LEU A 91 14.90 -4.49 -11.81
C LEU A 91 15.29 -3.95 -13.19
N ALA A 92 16.56 -4.06 -13.59
CA ALA A 92 17.01 -3.60 -14.90
C ALA A 92 16.36 -4.38 -16.04
N ALA A 93 16.31 -5.71 -15.93
CA ALA A 93 15.67 -6.57 -16.93
C ALA A 93 14.16 -6.29 -17.03
N ALA A 94 13.46 -6.15 -15.90
CA ALA A 94 12.04 -5.79 -15.88
C ALA A 94 11.80 -4.41 -16.50
N ARG A 95 12.69 -3.44 -16.24
CA ARG A 95 12.59 -2.08 -16.80
C ARG A 95 12.82 -2.06 -18.30
N CYS A 96 13.77 -2.82 -18.82
CA CYS A 96 13.97 -2.99 -20.24
C CYS A 96 12.77 -3.67 -20.92
N GLY A 97 12.18 -4.69 -20.30
CA GLY A 97 11.06 -5.42 -20.86
C GLY A 97 9.72 -4.68 -20.82
N SER A 98 9.61 -3.63 -19.98
CA SER A 98 8.38 -2.84 -19.83
C SER A 98 8.70 -1.35 -19.68
N PRO A 99 9.22 -0.69 -20.73
CA PRO A 99 9.70 0.69 -20.66
C PRO A 99 8.59 1.72 -20.42
N GLU A 100 7.35 1.40 -20.72
CA GLU A 100 6.19 2.28 -20.52
C GLU A 100 5.65 2.32 -19.09
N PHE A 101 6.09 1.40 -18.23
CA PHE A 101 5.61 1.30 -16.84
C PHE A 101 6.77 1.30 -15.85
N PRO A 102 6.57 1.83 -14.63
CA PRO A 102 7.57 1.69 -13.59
C PRO A 102 7.64 0.23 -13.13
N VAL A 103 8.83 -0.16 -12.70
CA VAL A 103 9.07 -1.45 -12.07
C VAL A 103 9.28 -1.26 -10.58
N LEU A 104 8.79 -2.21 -9.77
CA LEU A 104 8.82 -2.16 -8.32
C LEU A 104 9.65 -3.33 -7.78
N ALA A 105 10.50 -3.04 -6.79
CA ALA A 105 11.04 -4.04 -5.89
C ALA A 105 10.54 -3.79 -4.47
N THR A 106 10.16 -4.85 -3.77
CA THR A 106 9.74 -4.82 -2.37
C THR A 106 10.72 -5.62 -1.50
N ARG A 107 10.72 -5.35 -0.19
CA ARG A 107 11.60 -6.01 0.79
C ARG A 107 13.07 -6.00 0.38
N CYS A 108 13.50 -4.86 -0.15
CA CYS A 108 14.86 -4.69 -0.62
C CYS A 108 15.87 -4.76 0.53
N PRO A 109 17.03 -5.41 0.35
CA PRO A 109 18.19 -5.22 1.22
C PRO A 109 18.65 -3.75 1.23
N ASP A 110 19.27 -3.30 2.32
CA ASP A 110 19.73 -1.91 2.47
C ASP A 110 20.71 -1.50 1.35
N ASP A 111 21.57 -2.41 0.91
CA ASP A 111 22.49 -2.17 -0.21
C ASP A 111 21.77 -1.83 -1.53
N VAL A 112 20.58 -2.40 -1.76
CA VAL A 112 19.76 -2.04 -2.93
C VAL A 112 19.26 -0.62 -2.80
N LEU A 113 18.76 -0.23 -1.62
CA LEU A 113 18.23 1.12 -1.36
C LEU A 113 19.32 2.17 -1.59
N HIS A 114 20.55 1.93 -1.10
CA HIS A 114 21.67 2.84 -1.27
C HIS A 114 22.20 2.93 -2.71
N ARG A 115 22.08 1.86 -3.49
CA ARG A 115 22.64 1.76 -4.85
C ARG A 115 21.65 2.11 -5.95
N ALA A 116 20.34 2.12 -5.70
CA ALA A 116 19.29 2.24 -6.70
C ALA A 116 19.47 3.48 -7.60
N ASN A 117 19.61 4.67 -7.03
CA ASN A 117 19.79 5.91 -7.81
C ASN A 117 21.02 5.88 -8.73
N ARG A 118 22.11 5.24 -8.28
CA ARG A 118 23.32 5.11 -9.08
C ARG A 118 23.19 4.03 -10.16
N ALA A 119 22.42 3.00 -9.88
CA ALA A 119 22.18 1.90 -10.82
C ALA A 119 21.28 2.30 -12.00
N PHE A 120 20.39 3.28 -11.81
CA PHE A 120 19.43 3.73 -12.82
C PHE A 120 19.52 5.25 -13.08
N PRO A 121 20.65 5.75 -13.59
CA PRO A 121 20.88 7.19 -13.74
C PRO A 121 20.01 7.84 -14.83
N ALA A 122 19.44 7.07 -15.74
CA ALA A 122 18.58 7.54 -16.82
C ALA A 122 17.07 7.51 -16.49
N ASP A 123 16.70 6.89 -15.38
CA ASP A 123 15.30 6.75 -14.96
C ASP A 123 15.01 7.55 -13.69
N PRO A 124 13.78 8.05 -13.50
CA PRO A 124 13.31 8.47 -12.19
C PRO A 124 13.33 7.28 -11.22
N VAL A 125 13.89 7.48 -10.03
CA VAL A 125 13.95 6.43 -8.99
C VAL A 125 13.33 6.95 -7.70
N VAL A 126 12.39 6.19 -7.15
CA VAL A 126 11.83 6.44 -5.82
C VAL A 126 12.31 5.36 -4.87
N VAL A 127 12.98 5.75 -3.80
CA VAL A 127 13.46 4.85 -2.75
C VAL A 127 12.71 5.15 -1.46
N ASP A 128 12.08 4.14 -0.89
CA ASP A 128 11.45 4.24 0.43
C ASP A 128 12.17 3.31 1.43
N PRO A 129 12.99 3.87 2.33
CA PRO A 129 13.72 3.08 3.31
C PRO A 129 12.82 2.43 4.37
N ILE A 130 11.65 3.04 4.68
CA ILE A 130 10.72 2.51 5.69
C ILE A 130 10.03 1.27 5.14
N GLY A 131 9.48 1.35 3.93
CA GLY A 131 8.83 0.24 3.22
C GLY A 131 9.82 -0.72 2.57
N ARG A 132 11.13 -0.38 2.56
CA ARG A 132 12.19 -1.14 1.89
C ARG A 132 11.85 -1.42 0.43
N THR A 133 11.42 -0.36 -0.28
CA THR A 133 10.97 -0.46 -1.67
C THR A 133 11.79 0.43 -2.60
N VAL A 134 11.88 0.02 -3.85
CA VAL A 134 12.49 0.80 -4.93
C VAL A 134 11.53 0.76 -6.12
N ILE A 135 11.20 1.94 -6.66
CA ILE A 135 10.46 2.08 -7.91
C ILE A 135 11.38 2.72 -8.93
N VAL A 136 11.49 2.14 -10.12
CA VAL A 136 12.30 2.65 -11.23
C VAL A 136 11.40 2.93 -12.44
N GLY A 137 11.43 4.15 -12.94
CA GLY A 137 10.61 4.62 -14.03
C GLY A 137 9.58 5.67 -13.59
N ALA A 138 8.97 6.35 -14.56
CA ALA A 138 7.99 7.40 -14.31
C ALA A 138 6.71 6.82 -13.68
N LEU A 139 6.23 7.46 -12.62
CA LEU A 139 4.98 7.06 -11.97
C LEU A 139 3.79 7.37 -12.90
N PRO A 140 2.83 6.46 -13.04
CA PRO A 140 1.61 6.71 -13.80
C PRO A 140 0.71 7.73 -13.08
N PRO A 141 -0.19 8.42 -13.80
CA PRO A 141 -1.15 9.32 -13.18
C PRO A 141 -2.05 8.56 -12.20
N ALA A 142 -2.30 9.18 -11.03
CA ALA A 142 -3.13 8.59 -10.00
C ALA A 142 -4.60 8.51 -10.44
N ARG A 143 -5.25 7.37 -10.18
CA ARG A 143 -6.68 7.12 -10.42
C ARG A 143 -7.34 6.62 -9.17
N GLY A 144 -8.59 7.03 -8.96
CA GLY A 144 -9.35 6.62 -7.79
C GLY A 144 -8.74 7.06 -6.47
N PHE A 145 -9.22 6.47 -5.39
CA PHE A 145 -8.75 6.80 -4.04
C PHE A 145 -8.75 5.56 -3.14
N VAL A 146 -7.59 5.23 -2.58
CA VAL A 146 -7.41 4.16 -1.58
C VAL A 146 -6.98 4.79 -0.25
N ALA A 147 -7.76 4.56 0.80
CA ALA A 147 -7.35 4.96 2.14
C ALA A 147 -6.51 3.84 2.78
N VAL A 148 -5.33 4.16 3.28
CA VAL A 148 -4.46 3.23 4.02
C VAL A 148 -4.44 3.66 5.48
N VAL A 149 -4.90 2.80 6.38
CA VAL A 149 -4.96 3.10 7.81
C VAL A 149 -4.10 2.14 8.63
N THR A 150 -3.39 2.64 9.64
CA THR A 150 -2.57 1.80 10.53
C THR A 150 -3.08 1.82 11.97
N GLY A 151 -2.99 0.67 12.65
CA GLY A 151 -3.29 0.56 14.07
C GLY A 151 -2.30 1.33 14.93
N GLY A 152 -1.02 1.21 14.62
CA GLY A 152 0.06 1.91 15.31
C GLY A 152 1.16 2.36 14.36
N THR A 153 2.15 3.06 14.91
CA THR A 153 3.32 3.52 14.15
C THR A 153 4.27 2.39 13.79
N SER A 154 4.23 1.28 14.52
CA SER A 154 5.04 0.08 14.20
C SER A 154 4.54 -0.65 12.94
N ASP A 155 3.33 -0.36 12.46
CA ASP A 155 2.77 -0.91 11.23
C ASP A 155 3.22 -0.12 9.97
N LEU A 156 3.94 0.99 10.15
CA LEU A 156 4.39 1.86 9.06
C LEU A 156 5.22 1.13 7.97
N PRO A 157 6.12 0.19 8.27
CA PRO A 157 6.85 -0.51 7.21
C PRO A 157 5.92 -1.19 6.19
N VAL A 158 4.86 -1.85 6.66
CA VAL A 158 3.87 -2.51 5.81
C VAL A 158 2.99 -1.47 5.07
N ALA A 159 2.66 -0.36 5.73
CA ALA A 159 1.93 0.74 5.11
C ALA A 159 2.74 1.42 3.98
N HIS A 160 4.03 1.60 4.16
CA HIS A 160 4.93 2.15 3.16
C HIS A 160 5.11 1.20 1.96
N GLU A 161 5.24 -0.12 2.18
CA GLU A 161 5.21 -1.10 1.07
C GLU A 161 3.90 -1.01 0.29
N THR A 162 2.78 -0.88 1.01
CA THR A 162 1.44 -0.68 0.41
C THR A 162 1.41 0.57 -0.46
N ILE A 163 1.88 1.71 0.06
CA ILE A 163 1.89 3.00 -0.66
C ILE A 163 2.79 2.94 -1.89
N ALA A 164 4.01 2.41 -1.77
CA ALA A 164 4.92 2.26 -2.90
C ALA A 164 4.28 1.42 -4.01
N THR A 165 3.54 0.39 -3.64
CA THR A 165 2.81 -0.45 -4.60
C THR A 165 1.66 0.32 -5.26
N LEU A 166 0.86 1.07 -4.50
CA LEU A 166 -0.22 1.90 -5.05
C LEU A 166 0.33 2.95 -6.02
N LEU A 167 1.44 3.61 -5.68
CA LEU A 167 2.13 4.57 -6.54
C LEU A 167 2.58 3.93 -7.86
N ALA A 168 3.28 2.80 -7.79
CA ALA A 168 3.78 2.09 -8.98
C ALA A 168 2.64 1.59 -9.88
N LEU A 169 1.47 1.31 -9.31
CA LEU A 169 0.29 0.85 -10.04
C LEU A 169 -0.67 1.99 -10.44
N GLY A 170 -0.38 3.25 -10.06
CA GLY A 170 -1.17 4.41 -10.45
C GLY A 170 -2.49 4.55 -9.70
N ALA A 171 -2.55 4.18 -8.43
CA ALA A 171 -3.70 4.43 -7.57
C ALA A 171 -3.48 5.64 -6.66
N GLY A 172 -4.46 6.54 -6.59
CA GLY A 172 -4.49 7.62 -5.61
C GLY A 172 -4.60 7.05 -4.20
N HIS A 173 -3.91 7.64 -3.23
CA HIS A 173 -3.90 7.11 -1.87
C HIS A 173 -3.77 8.22 -0.81
N ARG A 174 -4.14 7.88 0.41
CA ARG A 174 -3.88 8.67 1.61
C ARG A 174 -3.54 7.74 2.77
N LEU A 175 -2.48 8.07 3.51
CA LEU A 175 -2.08 7.38 4.73
C LEU A 175 -2.69 8.08 5.95
N ILE A 176 -3.35 7.30 6.80
CA ILE A 176 -3.89 7.69 8.11
C ILE A 176 -3.24 6.80 9.16
N THR A 177 -2.40 7.38 9.99
CA THR A 177 -1.58 6.62 10.94
C THR A 177 -2.14 6.66 12.36
N ASP A 178 -1.82 5.62 13.14
CA ASP A 178 -2.06 5.57 14.59
C ASP A 178 -3.53 5.77 14.99
N VAL A 179 -4.43 5.08 14.28
CA VAL A 179 -5.88 5.07 14.59
C VAL A 179 -6.35 3.75 15.19
N GLY A 180 -5.48 3.09 15.94
CA GLY A 180 -5.74 1.81 16.60
C GLY A 180 -6.91 1.84 17.57
N VAL A 181 -7.48 0.67 17.83
CA VAL A 181 -8.72 0.49 18.61
C VAL A 181 -8.60 0.90 20.07
N ALA A 182 -7.39 0.98 20.61
CA ALA A 182 -7.15 1.52 21.96
C ALA A 182 -7.52 3.01 22.10
N GLY A 183 -7.75 3.71 20.98
CA GLY A 183 -8.20 5.09 20.95
C GLY A 183 -9.15 5.36 19.79
N LEU A 184 -10.32 4.71 19.76
CA LEU A 184 -11.31 4.79 18.68
C LEU A 184 -11.72 6.21 18.29
N HIS A 185 -11.65 7.17 19.21
CA HIS A 185 -11.93 8.58 18.92
C HIS A 185 -11.02 9.14 17.81
N ARG A 186 -9.81 8.61 17.64
CA ARG A 186 -8.90 8.98 16.57
C ARG A 186 -9.41 8.49 15.21
N LEU A 187 -9.89 7.25 15.14
CA LEU A 187 -10.47 6.68 13.94
C LEU A 187 -11.75 7.43 13.50
N PHE A 188 -12.60 7.78 14.46
CA PHE A 188 -13.88 8.43 14.15
C PHE A 188 -13.71 9.78 13.44
N ALA A 189 -12.59 10.47 13.64
CA ALA A 189 -12.28 11.72 12.95
C ALA A 189 -12.06 11.56 11.43
N TYR A 190 -11.89 10.33 10.94
CA TYR A 190 -11.58 10.01 9.54
C TYR A 190 -12.68 9.22 8.81
N LEU A 191 -13.81 8.92 9.46
CA LEU A 191 -14.86 8.05 8.87
C LEU A 191 -15.39 8.60 7.54
N ASP A 192 -15.56 9.90 7.40
CA ASP A 192 -16.01 10.51 6.15
C ASP A 192 -15.00 10.23 5.02
N GLN A 193 -13.72 10.43 5.28
CA GLN A 193 -12.65 10.15 4.31
C GLN A 193 -12.56 8.67 3.93
N LEU A 194 -12.76 7.76 4.90
CA LEU A 194 -12.77 6.33 4.65
C LEU A 194 -13.99 5.91 3.81
N SER A 195 -15.11 6.60 3.98
CA SER A 195 -16.35 6.34 3.23
C SER A 195 -16.27 6.85 1.79
N GLU A 196 -15.42 7.84 1.50
CA GLU A 196 -15.17 8.39 0.16
C GLU A 196 -14.19 7.53 -0.65
N ALA A 197 -13.45 6.62 -0.03
CA ALA A 197 -12.49 5.78 -0.71
C ALA A 197 -13.15 4.69 -1.55
N ASP A 198 -12.52 4.28 -2.64
CA ASP A 198 -12.91 3.10 -3.43
C ASP A 198 -12.62 1.80 -2.68
N CYS A 199 -11.56 1.82 -1.85
CA CYS A 199 -11.14 0.72 -1.01
C CYS A 199 -10.37 1.26 0.21
N VAL A 200 -10.53 0.60 1.35
CA VAL A 200 -9.72 0.87 2.54
C VAL A 200 -8.78 -0.31 2.80
N ILE A 201 -7.49 -0.02 2.97
CA ILE A 201 -6.50 -1.00 3.44
C ILE A 201 -6.24 -0.72 4.91
N ALA A 202 -6.65 -1.64 5.78
CA ALA A 202 -6.50 -1.52 7.23
C ALA A 202 -5.42 -2.47 7.75
N ILE A 203 -4.34 -1.90 8.28
CA ILE A 203 -3.11 -2.59 8.66
C ILE A 203 -2.99 -2.59 10.19
N ALA A 204 -2.89 -3.77 10.80
CA ALA A 204 -2.80 -3.90 12.24
C ALA A 204 -2.08 -5.17 12.68
N GLY A 205 -1.19 -5.02 13.66
CA GLY A 205 -0.61 -6.13 14.42
C GLY A 205 -1.38 -6.44 15.69
N MET A 206 -0.68 -6.93 16.71
CA MET A 206 -1.24 -7.33 18.02
C MET A 206 -2.42 -8.32 17.85
N GLU A 207 -3.63 -7.94 18.23
CA GLU A 207 -4.85 -8.74 18.12
C GLU A 207 -5.64 -8.51 16.82
N GLY A 208 -5.16 -7.60 15.92
CA GLY A 208 -5.74 -7.42 14.58
C GLY A 208 -7.17 -6.87 14.55
N THR A 209 -7.63 -6.16 15.55
CA THR A 209 -9.05 -5.75 15.69
C THR A 209 -9.44 -4.60 14.74
N LEU A 210 -8.53 -3.71 14.40
CA LEU A 210 -8.83 -2.49 13.63
C LEU A 210 -9.58 -2.76 12.31
N PRO A 211 -9.19 -3.72 11.45
CA PRO A 211 -9.90 -3.95 10.19
C PRO A 211 -11.37 -4.34 10.36
N GLY A 212 -11.67 -5.17 11.36
CA GLY A 212 -13.05 -5.55 11.69
C GLY A 212 -13.88 -4.36 12.16
N VAL A 213 -13.31 -3.47 12.99
CA VAL A 213 -13.98 -2.25 13.44
C VAL A 213 -14.24 -1.30 12.28
N VAL A 214 -13.25 -1.05 11.43
CA VAL A 214 -13.41 -0.20 10.23
C VAL A 214 -14.51 -0.75 9.33
N THR A 215 -14.49 -2.06 9.04
CA THR A 215 -15.50 -2.71 8.20
C THR A 215 -16.93 -2.56 8.75
N GLY A 216 -17.08 -2.58 10.07
CA GLY A 216 -18.39 -2.38 10.71
C GLY A 216 -18.90 -0.94 10.69
N LEU A 217 -18.06 0.04 10.33
CA LEU A 217 -18.38 1.46 10.37
C LEU A 217 -18.63 2.10 9.01
N ILE A 218 -18.16 1.48 7.91
CA ILE A 218 -18.22 2.05 6.55
C ILE A 218 -18.81 1.04 5.55
N ARG A 219 -19.23 1.54 4.39
CA ARG A 219 -19.73 0.70 3.28
C ARG A 219 -18.64 0.31 2.28
N THR A 220 -17.51 1.00 2.35
CA THR A 220 -16.37 0.79 1.46
C THR A 220 -15.76 -0.61 1.69
N PRO A 221 -15.36 -1.34 0.63
CA PRO A 221 -14.64 -2.60 0.79
C PRO A 221 -13.36 -2.42 1.60
N VAL A 222 -13.09 -3.34 2.54
CA VAL A 222 -11.93 -3.28 3.41
C VAL A 222 -11.01 -4.48 3.17
N VAL A 223 -9.72 -4.20 3.00
CA VAL A 223 -8.66 -5.21 2.95
C VAL A 223 -7.87 -5.14 4.25
N GLY A 224 -7.96 -6.16 5.07
CA GLY A 224 -7.20 -6.30 6.31
C GLY A 224 -5.81 -6.87 6.03
N VAL A 225 -4.80 -6.20 6.55
CA VAL A 225 -3.41 -6.65 6.52
C VAL A 225 -2.95 -6.92 7.95
N PRO A 226 -2.87 -8.19 8.36
CA PRO A 226 -2.24 -8.52 9.62
C PRO A 226 -0.75 -8.23 9.53
N THR A 227 -0.16 -7.67 10.60
CA THR A 227 1.29 -7.48 10.67
C THR A 227 1.91 -8.40 11.71
N SER A 228 3.20 -8.71 11.53
CA SER A 228 4.00 -9.47 12.50
C SER A 228 4.29 -8.69 13.78
N VAL A 229 3.88 -7.43 13.84
CA VAL A 229 4.02 -6.55 15.01
C VAL A 229 3.20 -7.08 16.16
N GLY A 230 3.87 -7.47 17.24
CA GLY A 230 3.24 -8.01 18.42
C GLY A 230 4.25 -8.69 19.35
N TYR A 231 3.79 -9.07 20.52
CA TYR A 231 4.60 -9.79 21.51
C TYR A 231 3.75 -10.82 22.26
N GLY A 232 4.41 -11.73 22.99
CA GLY A 232 3.72 -12.77 23.73
C GLY A 232 2.84 -13.64 22.83
N VAL A 233 1.56 -13.75 23.15
CA VAL A 233 0.59 -14.54 22.36
C VAL A 233 0.41 -13.97 20.95
N SER A 234 0.56 -12.66 20.77
CA SER A 234 0.37 -11.97 19.48
C SER A 234 1.66 -11.89 18.65
N ALA A 235 2.73 -12.54 19.04
CA ALA A 235 3.98 -12.55 18.27
C ALA A 235 3.77 -13.14 16.87
N CYS A 236 4.55 -12.63 15.88
CA CYS A 236 4.57 -13.11 14.48
C CYS A 236 3.26 -12.95 13.70
N GLY A 237 2.27 -12.18 14.19
CA GLY A 237 1.07 -11.82 13.44
C GLY A 237 0.00 -12.90 13.28
N HIS A 238 0.21 -14.13 13.80
CA HIS A 238 -0.77 -15.21 13.65
C HIS A 238 -2.10 -14.90 14.33
N VAL A 239 -2.07 -14.26 15.52
CA VAL A 239 -3.29 -13.85 16.23
C VAL A 239 -4.01 -12.77 15.45
N ALA A 240 -3.29 -11.77 14.90
CA ALA A 240 -3.87 -10.73 14.07
C ALA A 240 -4.57 -11.34 12.83
N ALA A 241 -3.90 -12.26 12.14
CA ALA A 241 -4.48 -12.94 10.98
C ALA A 241 -5.71 -13.77 11.35
N ALA A 242 -5.65 -14.55 12.42
CA ALA A 242 -6.76 -15.37 12.89
C ALA A 242 -7.97 -14.51 13.29
N ALA A 243 -7.75 -13.40 14.00
CA ALA A 243 -8.81 -12.49 14.42
C ALA A 243 -9.48 -11.80 13.22
N MET A 244 -8.71 -11.35 12.24
CA MET A 244 -9.25 -10.78 11.01
C MET A 244 -10.08 -11.79 10.21
N LEU A 245 -9.58 -13.03 10.06
CA LEU A 245 -10.30 -14.11 9.36
C LEU A 245 -11.56 -14.57 10.11
N ALA A 246 -11.57 -14.47 11.44
CA ALA A 246 -12.72 -14.80 12.29
C ALA A 246 -13.69 -13.62 12.48
N SER A 247 -13.44 -12.46 11.85
CA SER A 247 -14.27 -11.28 12.01
C SER A 247 -15.70 -11.52 11.57
N CYS A 248 -16.65 -11.10 12.40
CA CYS A 248 -18.09 -11.15 12.07
C CYS A 248 -18.53 -9.96 11.18
N ALA A 249 -17.68 -8.98 10.93
CA ALA A 249 -17.98 -7.82 10.09
C ALA A 249 -17.99 -8.23 8.60
N PRO A 250 -19.13 -8.13 7.88
CA PRO A 250 -19.21 -8.52 6.49
C PRO A 250 -18.51 -7.48 5.59
N GLY A 251 -17.71 -7.94 4.61
CA GLY A 251 -17.00 -7.06 3.66
C GLY A 251 -15.50 -6.91 3.96
N LEU A 252 -14.97 -7.61 4.95
CA LEU A 252 -13.54 -7.70 5.21
C LEU A 252 -12.90 -8.82 4.38
N SER A 253 -11.95 -8.47 3.52
CA SER A 253 -11.02 -9.41 2.88
C SER A 253 -9.68 -9.37 3.61
N VAL A 254 -8.98 -10.51 3.73
CA VAL A 254 -7.72 -10.58 4.47
C VAL A 254 -6.62 -11.09 3.56
N VAL A 255 -5.47 -10.44 3.59
CA VAL A 255 -4.25 -10.90 2.91
C VAL A 255 -3.30 -11.58 3.90
N ASN A 256 -2.17 -12.10 3.40
CA ASN A 256 -1.18 -12.72 4.26
C ASN A 256 -0.52 -11.71 5.23
N ILE A 257 0.12 -12.20 6.28
CA ILE A 257 0.88 -11.40 7.26
C ILE A 257 1.96 -10.58 6.54
N ASP A 258 2.06 -9.30 6.89
CA ASP A 258 3.00 -8.33 6.32
C ASP A 258 2.90 -8.17 4.79
N ASN A 259 1.78 -8.49 4.18
CA ASN A 259 1.61 -8.46 2.73
C ASN A 259 0.97 -7.14 2.25
N GLY A 260 1.70 -6.03 2.43
CA GLY A 260 1.29 -4.72 1.93
C GLY A 260 1.13 -4.68 0.41
N PHE A 261 2.04 -5.35 -0.31
CA PHE A 261 1.95 -5.51 -1.77
C PHE A 261 0.64 -6.19 -2.20
N GLY A 262 0.29 -7.32 -1.59
CA GLY A 262 -0.94 -8.04 -1.94
C GLY A 262 -2.21 -7.24 -1.68
N ALA A 263 -2.25 -6.47 -0.59
CA ALA A 263 -3.37 -5.59 -0.28
C ALA A 263 -3.51 -4.46 -1.32
N ALA A 264 -2.40 -3.81 -1.68
CA ALA A 264 -2.39 -2.77 -2.69
C ALA A 264 -2.81 -3.31 -4.07
N ALA A 265 -2.29 -4.47 -4.48
CA ALA A 265 -2.67 -5.13 -5.73
C ALA A 265 -4.16 -5.48 -5.77
N HIS A 266 -4.76 -5.89 -4.65
CA HIS A 266 -6.19 -6.13 -4.54
C HIS A 266 -6.98 -4.81 -4.68
N ALA A 267 -6.59 -3.76 -3.94
CA ALA A 267 -7.25 -2.46 -3.99
C ALA A 267 -7.20 -1.83 -5.39
N VAL A 268 -6.05 -1.92 -6.09
CA VAL A 268 -5.92 -1.42 -7.48
C VAL A 268 -6.93 -2.09 -8.42
N LYS A 269 -7.18 -3.40 -8.29
CA LYS A 269 -8.20 -4.08 -9.09
C LYS A 269 -9.60 -3.55 -8.83
N ILE A 270 -9.91 -3.13 -7.61
CA ILE A 270 -11.17 -2.46 -7.27
C ILE A 270 -11.23 -1.10 -7.96
N VAL A 271 -10.18 -0.27 -7.81
CA VAL A 271 -10.07 1.05 -8.45
C VAL A 271 -10.23 0.94 -9.97
N GLU A 272 -9.57 -0.03 -10.61
CA GLU A 272 -9.70 -0.27 -12.05
C GLU A 272 -11.12 -0.65 -12.47
N LYS A 273 -11.85 -1.40 -11.66
CA LYS A 273 -13.26 -1.74 -11.93
C LYS A 273 -14.19 -0.55 -11.77
N VAL A 274 -13.90 0.37 -10.86
CA VAL A 274 -14.71 1.57 -10.61
C VAL A 274 -14.43 2.66 -11.63
N HIS A 275 -13.13 2.90 -11.94
CA HIS A 275 -12.69 4.03 -12.76
C HIS A 275 -12.13 3.63 -14.15
N GLY A 276 -11.85 2.35 -14.36
CA GLY A 276 -11.46 1.83 -15.67
C GLY A 276 -12.67 1.82 -16.57
N GLY A 277 -12.71 2.74 -17.55
CA GLY A 277 -13.69 2.67 -18.62
C GLY A 277 -13.61 1.29 -19.28
N LYS A 278 -14.75 0.71 -19.65
CA LYS A 278 -14.80 -0.54 -20.43
C LYS A 278 -13.93 -0.32 -21.67
N VAL A 279 -12.73 -0.86 -21.69
CA VAL A 279 -12.05 -1.11 -22.96
C VAL A 279 -12.89 -2.21 -23.59
N HIS A 280 -13.80 -1.83 -24.49
CA HIS A 280 -14.43 -2.79 -25.36
C HIS A 280 -13.29 -3.36 -26.21
N SER A 281 -12.92 -4.60 -25.95
CA SER A 281 -12.19 -5.44 -26.88
C SER A 281 -13.18 -5.74 -28.01
N ASP A 282 -13.11 -4.94 -29.08
CA ASP A 282 -13.62 -5.34 -30.39
C ASP A 282 -12.75 -6.45 -30.96
#